data_a66229aeb76cc30cc1f29fa29cb9800f
#
_entry.id   a66229aeb76cc30cc1f29fa29cb9800f
#
_cell.length_a   1.000
_cell.length_b   1.000
_cell.length_c   1.000
_cell.angle_alpha   90.00
_cell.angle_beta   90.00
_cell.angle_gamma   90.00
#
_symmetry.space_group_name_H-M   'P 1'
#
loop_
_entity.id
_entity.type
_entity.pdbx_description
1 polymer ?
#
loop_
_entity_poly.entity_id
_entity_poly.type
_entity_poly.pdbx_seq_one_letter_code
_entity_poly.pdbx_strand_id
1 'polypeptide(L)'
;MAPVYDRDLTEEATLFKALGDPARVAILATLARTDHEMCVCDFTSGLDVNQSTVSHHLKLLKDAGLVSSERRGTWGYYSLAPDARVRLEAALASILPVKVLA
;
A
#
# COMPACT_ATOMS: atom_id res chain seq x y z
N MET A 1 15.74 -13.07 26.46
CA MET A 1 14.79 -13.18 25.32
C MET A 1 15.55 -13.33 24.02
N ALA A 2 15.19 -14.29 23.21
CA ALA A 2 15.87 -14.54 21.94
C ALA A 2 15.44 -13.51 20.90
N PRO A 3 16.38 -13.01 20.06
CA PRO A 3 16.00 -12.18 18.93
C PRO A 3 15.16 -12.96 17.91
N VAL A 4 14.36 -12.26 17.13
CA VAL A 4 13.49 -12.85 16.12
C VAL A 4 14.13 -12.91 14.73
N TYR A 5 15.45 -12.91 14.64
CA TYR A 5 16.17 -12.90 13.37
C TYR A 5 16.03 -14.16 12.56
N ASP A 6 15.61 -15.25 13.18
CA ASP A 6 15.39 -16.54 12.53
C ASP A 6 14.03 -16.61 11.82
N ARG A 7 13.19 -15.60 11.94
CA ARG A 7 11.90 -15.53 11.25
C ARG A 7 12.07 -14.87 9.88
N ASP A 8 11.30 -15.35 8.90
CA ASP A 8 11.21 -14.69 7.62
C ASP A 8 10.21 -13.52 7.72
N LEU A 9 10.74 -12.31 7.76
CA LEU A 9 9.96 -11.09 7.85
C LEU A 9 9.95 -10.30 6.52
N THR A 10 10.22 -11.01 5.42
CA THR A 10 10.31 -10.37 4.09
C THR A 10 8.98 -9.76 3.66
N GLU A 11 7.86 -10.44 3.90
CA GLU A 11 6.55 -9.91 3.53
C GLU A 11 6.23 -8.63 4.31
N GLU A 12 6.46 -8.65 5.62
CA GLU A 12 6.25 -7.47 6.46
C GLU A 12 7.10 -6.30 5.99
N ALA A 13 8.38 -6.56 5.72
CA ALA A 13 9.29 -5.53 5.22
C ALA A 13 8.84 -4.96 3.86
N THR A 14 8.34 -5.81 2.98
CA THR A 14 7.82 -5.37 1.67
C THR A 14 6.63 -4.44 1.83
N LEU A 15 5.71 -4.78 2.72
CA LEU A 15 4.53 -3.95 2.98
C LEU A 15 4.93 -2.57 3.54
N PHE A 16 5.81 -2.56 4.55
CA PHE A 16 6.22 -1.30 5.17
C PHE A 16 7.10 -0.47 4.25
N LYS A 17 7.92 -1.11 3.42
CA LYS A 17 8.70 -0.39 2.41
C LYS A 17 7.79 0.30 1.39
N ALA A 18 6.73 -0.37 0.97
CA ALA A 18 5.76 0.24 0.06
C ALA A 18 5.11 1.47 0.68
N LEU A 19 4.95 1.52 1.99
CA LEU A 19 4.40 2.65 2.71
C LEU A 19 5.46 3.65 3.19
N GLY A 20 6.72 3.43 2.89
CA GLY A 20 7.81 4.26 3.38
C GLY A 20 8.05 5.55 2.60
N ASP A 21 7.01 6.11 2.00
CA ASP A 21 7.10 7.33 1.20
C ASP A 21 5.81 8.14 1.38
N PRO A 22 5.89 9.46 1.64
CA PRO A 22 4.68 10.27 1.90
C PRO A 22 3.67 10.25 0.75
N ALA A 23 4.14 10.24 -0.49
CA ALA A 23 3.24 10.18 -1.64
C ALA A 23 2.49 8.85 -1.70
N ARG A 24 3.18 7.74 -1.41
CA ARG A 24 2.53 6.43 -1.40
C ARG A 24 1.51 6.30 -0.28
N VAL A 25 1.83 6.83 0.90
CA VAL A 25 0.86 6.87 2.01
C VAL A 25 -0.36 7.70 1.61
N ALA A 26 -0.14 8.86 0.98
CA ALA A 26 -1.23 9.73 0.54
C ALA A 26 -2.11 9.04 -0.51
N ILE A 27 -1.52 8.33 -1.45
CA ILE A 27 -2.26 7.57 -2.48
C ILE A 27 -3.12 6.50 -1.82
N LEU A 28 -2.53 5.71 -0.93
CA LEU A 28 -3.27 4.65 -0.25
C LEU A 28 -4.41 5.22 0.60
N ALA A 29 -4.14 6.29 1.33
CA ALA A 29 -5.15 6.96 2.16
C ALA A 29 -6.29 7.53 1.30
N THR A 30 -5.99 8.04 0.12
CA THR A 30 -6.99 8.54 -0.80
C THR A 30 -7.87 7.40 -1.32
N LEU A 31 -7.25 6.30 -1.76
CA LEU A 31 -8.00 5.13 -2.22
C LEU A 31 -8.87 4.53 -1.11
N ALA A 32 -8.40 4.57 0.12
CA ALA A 32 -9.16 4.03 1.26
C ALA A 32 -10.40 4.87 1.57
N ARG A 33 -10.41 6.15 1.20
CA ARG A 33 -11.51 7.07 1.48
C ARG A 33 -12.48 7.23 0.33
N THR A 34 -12.13 6.75 -0.85
CA THR A 34 -13.02 6.78 -2.00
C THR A 34 -13.72 5.44 -2.15
N ASP A 35 -14.96 5.46 -2.64
CA ASP A 35 -15.73 4.26 -2.90
C ASP A 35 -15.69 3.86 -4.39
N HIS A 36 -14.82 4.49 -5.17
CA HIS A 36 -14.69 4.21 -6.59
C HIS A 36 -13.21 4.16 -6.99
N GLU A 37 -12.97 3.65 -8.19
CA GLU A 37 -11.63 3.58 -8.75
C GLU A 37 -11.12 4.97 -9.14
N MET A 38 -9.80 5.11 -9.18
CA MET A 38 -9.14 6.34 -9.61
C MET A 38 -8.12 6.04 -10.69
N CYS A 39 -8.03 6.91 -11.67
CA CYS A 39 -6.98 6.80 -12.68
C CYS A 39 -5.74 7.62 -12.23
N VAL A 40 -4.61 7.42 -12.95
CA VAL A 40 -3.36 8.14 -12.66
C VAL A 40 -3.58 9.66 -12.73
N CYS A 41 -4.40 10.13 -13.67
CA CYS A 41 -4.67 11.56 -13.84
C CYS A 41 -5.37 12.18 -12.63
N ASP A 42 -6.15 11.42 -11.89
CA ASP A 42 -6.78 11.90 -10.66
C ASP A 42 -5.74 12.22 -9.59
N PHE A 43 -4.68 11.42 -9.53
CA PHE A 43 -3.62 11.62 -8.56
C PHE A 43 -2.70 12.77 -8.94
N THR A 44 -2.42 12.95 -10.22
CA THR A 44 -1.51 14.02 -10.66
C THR A 44 -2.11 15.41 -10.44
N SER A 45 -3.44 15.54 -10.45
CA SER A 45 -4.08 16.82 -10.17
C SER A 45 -4.02 17.21 -8.69
N GLY A 46 -3.88 16.23 -7.80
CA GLY A 46 -3.85 16.46 -6.36
C GLY A 46 -2.46 16.39 -5.74
N LEU A 47 -1.47 15.83 -6.44
CA LEU A 47 -0.10 15.71 -5.98
C LEU A 47 0.80 16.55 -6.89
N ASP A 48 1.78 17.23 -6.31
CA ASP A 48 2.75 18.02 -7.06
C ASP A 48 3.84 17.10 -7.64
N VAL A 49 3.42 16.12 -8.43
CA VAL A 49 4.29 15.13 -9.07
C VAL A 49 3.78 14.85 -10.48
N ASN A 50 4.67 14.41 -11.35
CA ASN A 50 4.30 14.07 -12.72
C ASN A 50 3.69 12.66 -12.80
N GLN A 51 3.09 12.36 -13.96
CA GLN A 51 2.38 11.12 -14.19
C GLN A 51 3.27 9.89 -14.05
N SER A 52 4.51 9.95 -14.54
CA SER A 52 5.40 8.79 -14.45
C SER A 52 5.80 8.49 -13.00
N THR A 53 5.96 9.52 -12.17
CA THR A 53 6.24 9.34 -10.74
C THR A 53 5.04 8.70 -10.02
N VAL A 54 3.84 9.16 -10.30
CA VAL A 54 2.61 8.58 -9.74
C VAL A 54 2.47 7.12 -10.18
N SER A 55 2.69 6.83 -11.47
CA SER A 55 2.63 5.46 -11.99
C SER A 55 3.64 4.55 -11.28
N HIS A 56 4.84 5.06 -11.01
CA HIS A 56 5.85 4.30 -10.28
C HIS A 56 5.40 3.99 -8.84
N HIS A 57 4.85 4.98 -8.15
CA HIS A 57 4.33 4.76 -6.80
C HIS A 57 3.19 3.73 -6.79
N LEU A 58 2.27 3.83 -7.74
CA LEU A 58 1.17 2.87 -7.87
C LEU A 58 1.67 1.45 -8.17
N LYS A 59 2.72 1.35 -8.99
CA LYS A 59 3.34 0.04 -9.28
C LYS A 59 3.91 -0.59 -8.01
N LEU A 60 4.62 0.18 -7.19
CA LEU A 60 5.18 -0.33 -5.94
C LEU A 60 4.09 -0.78 -4.97
N LEU A 61 3.01 -0.02 -4.86
CA LEU A 61 1.87 -0.40 -4.04
C LEU A 61 1.18 -1.66 -4.57
N LYS A 62 1.04 -1.77 -5.89
CA LYS A 62 0.46 -2.95 -6.53
C LYS A 62 1.33 -4.19 -6.32
N ASP A 63 2.65 -4.06 -6.51
CA ASP A 63 3.58 -5.17 -6.32
C ASP A 63 3.56 -5.67 -4.87
N ALA A 64 3.29 -4.79 -3.91
CA ALA A 64 3.12 -5.16 -2.50
C ALA A 64 1.73 -5.73 -2.20
N GLY A 65 0.81 -5.70 -3.16
CA GLY A 65 -0.55 -6.22 -2.99
C GLY A 65 -1.49 -5.30 -2.25
N LEU A 66 -1.16 -4.02 -2.13
CA LEU A 66 -1.99 -3.05 -1.40
C LEU A 66 -3.01 -2.34 -2.30
N VAL A 67 -2.77 -2.31 -3.61
CA VAL A 67 -3.72 -1.78 -4.57
C VAL A 67 -3.95 -2.79 -5.67
N SER A 68 -5.13 -2.73 -6.27
CA SER A 68 -5.51 -3.49 -7.46
C SER A 68 -5.59 -2.53 -8.64
N SER A 69 -5.37 -3.05 -9.84
CA SER A 69 -5.48 -2.24 -11.05
C SER A 69 -6.28 -2.98 -12.10
N GLU A 70 -6.99 -2.21 -12.93
CA GLU A 70 -7.71 -2.72 -14.07
C GLU A 70 -7.46 -1.79 -15.25
N ARG A 71 -7.10 -2.35 -16.39
CA ARG A 71 -6.91 -1.56 -17.60
C ARG A 71 -8.19 -1.53 -18.41
N ARG A 72 -8.61 -0.32 -18.80
CA ARG A 72 -9.77 -0.10 -19.67
C ARG A 72 -9.30 0.75 -20.84
N GLY A 73 -9.08 0.11 -21.99
CA GLY A 73 -8.47 0.78 -23.14
C GLY A 73 -7.04 1.20 -22.80
N THR A 74 -6.73 2.48 -22.93
CA THR A 74 -5.41 3.05 -22.63
C THR A 74 -5.27 3.49 -21.19
N TRP A 75 -6.34 3.44 -20.39
CA TRP A 75 -6.36 3.98 -19.03
C TRP A 75 -6.26 2.87 -17.99
N GLY A 76 -5.41 3.11 -17.00
CA GLY A 76 -5.31 2.26 -15.80
C GLY A 76 -6.15 2.84 -14.67
N TYR A 77 -6.96 2.01 -14.05
CA TYR A 77 -7.78 2.37 -12.90
C TYR A 77 -7.30 1.60 -11.68
N TYR A 78 -7.21 2.28 -10.58
CA TYR A 78 -6.64 1.73 -9.34
C TYR A 78 -7.66 1.81 -8.20
N SER A 79 -7.64 0.79 -7.36
CA SER A 79 -8.49 0.72 -6.18
C SER A 79 -7.72 0.07 -5.05
N LEU A 80 -8.16 0.29 -3.81
CA LEU A 80 -7.59 -0.38 -2.66
C LEU A 80 -7.82 -1.89 -2.81
N ALA A 81 -6.77 -2.69 -2.57
CA ALA A 81 -6.94 -4.15 -2.57
C ALA A 81 -7.89 -4.53 -1.42
N PRO A 82 -8.83 -5.48 -1.65
CA PRO A 82 -9.83 -5.82 -0.64
C PRO A 82 -9.24 -6.28 0.69
N ASP A 83 -8.07 -6.90 0.67
CA ASP A 83 -7.40 -7.44 1.86
C ASP A 83 -6.26 -6.55 2.36
N ALA A 84 -6.11 -5.32 1.82
CA ALA A 84 -4.98 -4.44 2.16
C ALA A 84 -4.92 -4.17 3.66
N ARG A 85 -6.05 -3.80 4.26
CA ARG A 85 -6.10 -3.49 5.69
C ARG A 85 -5.76 -4.72 6.54
N VAL A 86 -6.35 -5.85 6.21
CA VAL A 86 -6.13 -7.10 6.95
C VAL A 86 -4.65 -7.49 6.90
N ARG A 87 -4.02 -7.37 5.73
CA ARG A 87 -2.61 -7.72 5.57
C ARG A 87 -1.69 -6.77 6.34
N LEU A 88 -1.99 -5.48 6.35
CA LEU A 88 -1.21 -4.49 7.11
C LEU A 88 -1.38 -4.70 8.62
N GLU A 89 -2.60 -4.96 9.07
CA GLU A 89 -2.86 -5.24 10.49
C GLU A 89 -2.15 -6.52 10.93
N ALA A 90 -2.17 -7.56 10.09
CA ALA A 90 -1.49 -8.81 10.37
C ALA A 90 0.04 -8.62 10.43
N ALA A 91 0.59 -7.83 9.52
CA ALA A 91 2.02 -7.53 9.50
C ALA A 91 2.42 -6.77 10.77
N LEU A 92 1.62 -5.79 11.17
CA LEU A 92 1.88 -5.03 12.40
C LEU A 92 1.80 -5.94 13.62
N ALA A 93 0.78 -6.81 13.70
CA ALA A 93 0.63 -7.73 14.82
C ALA A 93 1.75 -8.78 14.87
N SER A 94 2.33 -9.11 13.72
CA SER A 94 3.45 -10.05 13.66
C SER A 94 4.71 -9.50 14.33
N ILE A 95 4.95 -8.19 14.20
CA ILE A 95 6.15 -7.55 14.79
C ILE A 95 5.88 -6.91 16.13
N LEU A 96 4.65 -6.47 16.37
CA LEU A 96 4.25 -5.80 17.61
C LEU A 96 2.97 -6.44 18.14
N PRO A 97 3.06 -7.67 18.63
CA PRO A 97 1.86 -8.35 19.13
C PRO A 97 1.28 -7.62 20.33
N VAL A 98 -0.05 -7.65 20.43
CA VAL A 98 -0.73 -7.08 21.58
C VAL A 98 -0.32 -7.86 22.83
N LYS A 99 0.15 -7.17 23.83
CA LYS A 99 0.49 -7.80 25.11
C LYS A 99 -0.77 -7.98 25.93
N VAL A 100 -0.98 -9.21 26.38
CA VAL A 100 -2.05 -9.51 27.31
C VAL A 100 -1.51 -9.31 28.72
N LEU A 101 -2.08 -8.37 29.44
CA LEU A 101 -1.73 -8.15 30.84
C LEU A 101 -2.57 -9.09 31.70
N ALA A 102 -1.90 -9.94 32.40
CA ALA A 102 -2.55 -10.88 33.31
C ALA A 102 -2.84 -10.24 34.66
#